data_abe5da8106f24bb9f40b7f29800f2013
#
_entry.id   abe5da8106f24bb9f40b7f29800f2013
#
_cell.length_a   1.000
_cell.length_b   1.000
_cell.length_c   1.000
_cell.angle_alpha   90.00
_cell.angle_beta   90.00
_cell.angle_gamma   90.00
#
_symmetry.space_group_name_H-M   'P 1'
#
loop_
_entity.id
_entity.type
_entity.pdbx_description
1 polymer ?
#
loop_
_entity_poly.entity_id
_entity_poly.type
_entity_poly.pdbx_seq_one_letter_code
_entity_poly.pdbx_strand_id
1 'polypeptide(L)'
;MIPRRRYNLEPSFLRPDAPGFPQAVKGFEDALVHFLQADDRLQARATASGRASLALLLKALKVPCGSCVMLPAYTLGAMAPFIQALGFKPVTCDVDECRPVMTANSVERAWPEKDRVGCVLATHLFGIPADVPAIKELSHSRGALVIEDCAHSIGSRLRGQATGTLADGALFSFSYLKQVNGFGGGAAVLPSGIDVPGLPPQSPLTVAGLVTGGLLEDLMFAGPWLRIPTAMLAFDRLSGIARTVDRIVRRPPNRGFALESMSPVQAAHGLASLDSFPGRVKRRLQVAIRISAAAGLDTTDWLENPEITPNAYFLTLRTRDAAGFRRRLWMDGIDAGIGTEVADYVDCPGCPEHPSARRWYRETVQIPCHETLSDRQIIRIADAVRRELEASQASASSV
;
A
#
# COMPACT_ATOMS: atom_id res chain seq x y z
N MET A 1 -16.11 5.15 -17.88
CA MET A 1 -14.73 5.35 -17.37
C MET A 1 -14.17 4.01 -16.90
N ILE A 2 -12.88 3.75 -17.10
CA ILE A 2 -12.19 2.57 -16.58
C ILE A 2 -11.66 2.97 -15.21
N PRO A 3 -12.14 2.38 -14.10
CA PRO A 3 -11.72 2.78 -12.76
C PRO A 3 -10.30 2.33 -12.47
N ARG A 4 -9.55 3.10 -11.67
CA ARG A 4 -8.18 2.76 -11.23
C ARG A 4 -8.16 1.52 -10.33
N ARG A 5 -9.21 1.33 -9.55
CA ARG A 5 -9.36 0.23 -8.59
C ARG A 5 -10.76 -0.36 -8.68
N ARG A 6 -10.89 -1.61 -8.28
CA ARG A 6 -12.16 -2.25 -7.98
C ARG A 6 -12.14 -2.69 -6.52
N TYR A 7 -13.24 -2.46 -5.84
CA TYR A 7 -13.48 -3.03 -4.52
C TYR A 7 -13.95 -4.46 -4.73
N ASN A 8 -13.19 -5.41 -4.17
CA ASN A 8 -13.61 -6.81 -4.21
C ASN A 8 -14.50 -7.06 -3.01
N LEU A 9 -15.79 -6.83 -3.18
CA LEU A 9 -16.80 -7.21 -2.21
C LEU A 9 -17.12 -8.68 -2.39
N GLU A 10 -16.86 -9.47 -1.35
CA GLU A 10 -17.20 -10.88 -1.32
C GLU A 10 -18.55 -11.05 -0.63
N PRO A 11 -19.63 -11.35 -1.38
CA PRO A 11 -20.99 -11.45 -0.81
C PRO A 11 -21.13 -12.54 0.27
N SER A 12 -20.17 -13.48 0.30
CA SER A 12 -20.16 -14.60 1.24
C SER A 12 -20.13 -14.17 2.70
N PHE A 13 -19.63 -12.97 3.04
CA PHE A 13 -19.59 -12.50 4.43
C PHE A 13 -20.97 -12.19 5.01
N LEU A 14 -22.00 -12.03 4.15
CA LEU A 14 -23.38 -11.81 4.57
C LEU A 14 -24.16 -13.11 4.85
N ARG A 15 -23.53 -14.28 4.70
CA ARG A 15 -24.20 -15.55 4.95
C ARG A 15 -24.31 -15.81 6.45
N PRO A 16 -25.52 -16.17 6.95
CA PRO A 16 -25.75 -16.46 8.37
C PRO A 16 -24.97 -17.66 8.91
N ASP A 17 -24.55 -18.56 8.01
CA ASP A 17 -23.80 -19.80 8.25
C ASP A 17 -22.28 -19.62 8.19
N ALA A 18 -21.77 -18.39 8.01
CA ALA A 18 -20.36 -18.10 8.19
C ALA A 18 -19.90 -18.51 9.60
N PRO A 19 -18.72 -19.17 9.76
CA PRO A 19 -18.27 -19.70 11.03
C PRO A 19 -18.36 -18.65 12.13
N GLY A 20 -18.86 -19.07 13.30
CA GLY A 20 -19.25 -18.21 14.41
C GLY A 20 -18.23 -17.11 14.71
N PHE A 21 -18.71 -15.93 14.90
CA PHE A 21 -17.96 -14.67 14.97
C PHE A 21 -16.68 -14.69 15.84
N PRO A 22 -16.57 -15.38 16.97
CA PRO A 22 -15.32 -15.44 17.75
C PRO A 22 -14.20 -16.19 17.03
N GLN A 23 -14.54 -17.14 16.16
CA GLN A 23 -13.58 -17.96 15.41
C GLN A 23 -13.09 -17.27 14.12
N ALA A 24 -13.82 -16.30 13.59
CA ALA A 24 -13.48 -15.64 12.34
C ALA A 24 -12.14 -14.89 12.43
N VAL A 25 -11.85 -14.24 13.55
CA VAL A 25 -10.59 -13.51 13.75
C VAL A 25 -9.41 -14.47 13.76
N LYS A 26 -9.50 -15.56 14.53
CA LYS A 26 -8.46 -16.59 14.58
C LYS A 26 -8.31 -17.30 13.23
N GLY A 27 -9.42 -17.63 12.57
CA GLY A 27 -9.40 -18.22 11.23
C GLY A 27 -8.71 -17.32 10.20
N PHE A 28 -8.92 -16.01 10.29
CA PHE A 28 -8.23 -15.04 9.43
C PHE A 28 -6.73 -14.96 9.74
N GLU A 29 -6.35 -14.95 11.03
CA GLU A 29 -4.94 -14.95 11.46
C GLU A 29 -4.20 -16.19 10.92
N ASP A 30 -4.79 -17.38 11.08
CA ASP A 30 -4.21 -18.64 10.61
C ASP A 30 -4.13 -18.69 9.07
N ALA A 31 -5.18 -18.27 8.38
CA ALA A 31 -5.20 -18.19 6.93
C ALA A 31 -4.15 -17.21 6.37
N LEU A 32 -3.90 -16.09 7.06
CA LEU A 32 -2.86 -15.15 6.65
C LEU A 32 -1.46 -15.78 6.76
N VAL A 33 -1.16 -16.45 7.87
CA VAL A 33 0.14 -17.12 8.08
C VAL A 33 0.32 -18.24 7.06
N HIS A 34 -0.73 -19.03 6.82
CA HIS A 34 -0.73 -20.06 5.77
C HIS A 34 -0.49 -19.47 4.37
N PHE A 35 -1.18 -18.39 4.03
CA PHE A 35 -0.97 -17.68 2.76
C PHE A 35 0.49 -17.20 2.57
N LEU A 36 1.14 -16.78 3.66
CA LEU A 36 2.55 -16.39 3.67
C LEU A 36 3.51 -17.59 3.64
N GLN A 37 3.03 -18.82 3.72
CA GLN A 37 3.82 -20.06 3.78
C GLN A 37 4.80 -20.09 4.95
N ALA A 38 4.31 -19.73 6.14
CA ALA A 38 5.13 -19.51 7.34
C ALA A 38 4.53 -20.11 8.62
N ASP A 39 3.67 -21.15 8.48
CA ASP A 39 2.83 -21.72 9.55
C ASP A 39 3.57 -22.06 10.86
N ASP A 40 4.77 -22.62 10.76
CA ASP A 40 5.53 -23.05 11.95
C ASP A 40 6.45 -21.95 12.51
N ARG A 41 6.66 -20.87 11.77
CA ARG A 41 7.66 -19.85 12.10
C ARG A 41 7.07 -18.55 12.58
N LEU A 42 5.89 -18.21 12.11
CA LEU A 42 5.26 -16.92 12.34
C LEU A 42 3.86 -17.09 12.93
N GLN A 43 3.40 -16.08 13.62
CA GLN A 43 2.03 -15.92 14.07
C GLN A 43 1.50 -14.57 13.57
N ALA A 44 0.18 -14.48 13.41
CA ALA A 44 -0.49 -13.23 13.08
C ALA A 44 -1.38 -12.77 14.24
N ARG A 45 -1.51 -11.45 14.40
CA ARG A 45 -2.49 -10.83 15.29
C ARG A 45 -3.27 -9.79 14.48
N ALA A 46 -4.54 -10.05 14.31
CA ALA A 46 -5.45 -9.17 13.59
C ALA A 46 -5.78 -7.93 14.43
N THR A 47 -5.68 -6.75 13.84
CA THR A 47 -5.81 -5.45 14.49
C THR A 47 -6.82 -4.56 13.76
N ALA A 48 -7.23 -3.47 14.37
CA ALA A 48 -8.17 -2.51 13.80
C ALA A 48 -7.66 -1.79 12.53
N SER A 49 -6.33 -1.74 12.31
CA SER A 49 -5.73 -1.07 11.16
C SER A 49 -4.24 -1.40 11.02
N GLY A 50 -3.63 -1.13 9.87
CA GLY A 50 -2.17 -1.27 9.70
C GLY A 50 -1.35 -0.41 10.68
N ARG A 51 -1.84 0.77 11.10
CA ARG A 51 -1.19 1.58 12.14
C ARG A 51 -1.28 0.91 13.51
N ALA A 52 -2.40 0.29 13.84
CA ALA A 52 -2.53 -0.52 15.05
C ALA A 52 -1.56 -1.71 15.03
N SER A 53 -1.35 -2.33 13.86
CA SER A 53 -0.35 -3.38 13.68
C SER A 53 1.08 -2.87 13.94
N LEU A 54 1.44 -1.69 13.43
CA LEU A 54 2.76 -1.09 13.71
C LEU A 54 2.96 -0.84 15.20
N ALA A 55 1.98 -0.24 15.88
CA ALA A 55 2.08 0.02 17.31
C ALA A 55 2.23 -1.27 18.12
N LEU A 56 1.50 -2.33 17.74
CA LEU A 56 1.60 -3.64 18.36
C LEU A 56 2.98 -4.25 18.16
N LEU A 57 3.53 -4.18 16.92
CA LEU A 57 4.86 -4.70 16.59
C LEU A 57 5.96 -3.98 17.36
N LEU A 58 5.96 -2.64 17.38
CA LEU A 58 6.94 -1.86 18.13
C LEU A 58 6.95 -2.25 19.61
N LYS A 59 5.78 -2.50 20.19
CA LYS A 59 5.63 -2.94 21.58
C LYS A 59 6.06 -4.41 21.78
N ALA A 60 5.58 -5.33 20.97
CA ALA A 60 5.83 -6.77 21.09
C ALA A 60 7.31 -7.11 20.84
N LEU A 61 7.94 -6.46 19.87
CA LEU A 61 9.37 -6.58 19.57
C LEU A 61 10.26 -5.77 20.51
N LYS A 62 9.67 -5.09 21.50
CA LYS A 62 10.38 -4.31 22.53
C LYS A 62 11.32 -3.25 21.94
N VAL A 63 10.89 -2.58 20.87
CA VAL A 63 11.67 -1.46 20.31
C VAL A 63 11.85 -0.39 21.39
N PRO A 64 13.11 0.08 21.65
CA PRO A 64 13.37 0.99 22.74
C PRO A 64 12.61 2.30 22.61
N CYS A 65 11.84 2.67 23.65
CA CYS A 65 11.07 3.89 23.67
C CYS A 65 11.96 5.13 23.49
N GLY A 66 11.51 6.13 22.73
CA GLY A 66 12.29 7.33 22.41
C GLY A 66 13.38 7.14 21.33
N SER A 67 13.63 5.91 20.88
CA SER A 67 14.56 5.67 19.77
C SER A 67 13.97 6.16 18.43
N CYS A 68 14.85 6.25 17.42
CA CYS A 68 14.42 6.56 16.07
C CYS A 68 13.73 5.36 15.40
N VAL A 69 12.66 5.65 14.65
CA VAL A 69 12.07 4.74 13.67
C VAL A 69 12.31 5.34 12.29
N MET A 70 13.14 4.66 11.49
CA MET A 70 13.47 5.10 10.14
C MET A 70 12.44 4.59 9.14
N LEU A 71 12.01 5.46 8.21
CA LEU A 71 11.01 5.15 7.19
C LEU A 71 11.40 5.85 5.86
N PRO A 72 10.89 5.39 4.69
CA PRO A 72 11.18 6.08 3.45
C PRO A 72 10.51 7.46 3.41
N ALA A 73 11.16 8.45 2.79
CA ALA A 73 10.61 9.80 2.63
C ALA A 73 9.41 9.85 1.66
N TYR A 74 9.26 8.87 0.78
CA TYR A 74 8.07 8.69 -0.03
C TYR A 74 7.21 7.57 0.55
N THR A 75 6.22 7.94 1.35
CA THR A 75 5.37 7.02 2.11
C THR A 75 4.02 7.65 2.46
N LEU A 76 3.17 6.94 3.20
CA LEU A 76 1.94 7.53 3.73
C LEU A 76 2.28 8.65 4.72
N GLY A 77 1.88 9.89 4.41
CA GLY A 77 2.24 11.07 5.19
C GLY A 77 1.79 11.03 6.66
N ALA A 78 0.77 10.23 6.97
CA ALA A 78 0.33 10.02 8.35
C ALA A 78 1.29 9.16 9.20
N MET A 79 2.31 8.51 8.60
CA MET A 79 3.18 7.56 9.33
C MET A 79 4.14 8.29 10.26
N ALA A 80 4.81 9.36 9.81
CA ALA A 80 5.75 10.08 10.66
C ALA A 80 5.07 10.72 11.89
N PRO A 81 3.96 11.48 11.77
CA PRO A 81 3.20 11.96 12.94
C PRO A 81 2.69 10.82 13.83
N PHE A 82 2.33 9.68 13.26
CA PHE A 82 1.86 8.53 14.02
C PHE A 82 3.01 7.92 14.85
N ILE A 83 4.20 7.73 14.27
CA ILE A 83 5.40 7.26 14.95
C ILE A 83 5.76 8.21 16.10
N GLN A 84 5.66 9.52 15.86
CA GLN A 84 5.91 10.54 16.89
C GLN A 84 4.88 10.45 18.03
N ALA A 85 3.60 10.24 17.72
CA ALA A 85 2.55 10.06 18.72
C ALA A 85 2.73 8.80 19.58
N LEU A 86 3.44 7.79 19.08
CA LEU A 86 3.82 6.60 19.84
C LEU A 86 5.06 6.81 20.71
N GLY A 87 5.66 8.00 20.74
CA GLY A 87 6.84 8.33 21.53
C GLY A 87 8.18 7.97 20.88
N PHE A 88 8.20 7.74 19.58
CA PHE A 88 9.42 7.51 18.79
C PHE A 88 9.79 8.73 17.96
N LYS A 89 11.06 8.82 17.54
CA LYS A 89 11.54 9.88 16.64
C LYS A 89 11.48 9.38 15.18
N PRO A 90 10.65 9.93 14.29
CA PRO A 90 10.71 9.56 12.88
C PRO A 90 11.99 10.12 12.22
N VAL A 91 12.67 9.28 11.45
CA VAL A 91 13.82 9.64 10.62
C VAL A 91 13.53 9.16 9.20
N THR A 92 13.72 10.02 8.21
CA THR A 92 13.45 9.65 6.82
C THR A 92 14.74 9.33 6.06
N CYS A 93 14.66 8.35 5.15
CA CYS A 93 15.70 8.06 4.17
C CYS A 93 15.16 8.16 2.75
N ASP A 94 16.06 8.32 1.78
CA ASP A 94 15.69 8.36 0.37
C ASP A 94 15.21 6.98 -0.14
N VAL A 95 14.63 6.96 -1.32
CA VAL A 95 14.26 5.74 -2.04
C VAL A 95 15.18 5.55 -3.24
N ASP A 96 15.13 4.38 -3.85
CA ASP A 96 15.87 4.05 -5.06
C ASP A 96 15.42 4.90 -6.25
N GLU A 97 16.32 5.19 -7.18
CA GLU A 97 16.00 5.97 -8.37
C GLU A 97 15.07 5.24 -9.33
N CYS A 98 15.23 3.92 -9.45
CA CYS A 98 14.47 3.07 -10.36
C CYS A 98 13.21 2.49 -9.73
N ARG A 99 13.15 2.40 -8.40
CA ARG A 99 12.03 1.84 -7.62
C ARG A 99 11.69 2.71 -6.41
N PRO A 100 10.40 2.94 -6.11
CA PRO A 100 9.98 3.79 -5.01
C PRO A 100 10.09 3.10 -3.64
N VAL A 101 11.21 2.41 -3.38
CA VAL A 101 11.48 1.66 -2.15
C VAL A 101 12.85 2.02 -1.59
N MET A 102 13.01 1.92 -0.27
CA MET A 102 14.32 2.13 0.37
C MET A 102 15.30 1.00 0.05
N THR A 103 16.58 1.30 0.12
CA THR A 103 17.69 0.35 -0.04
C THR A 103 18.60 0.38 1.19
N ALA A 104 19.44 -0.64 1.38
CA ALA A 104 20.44 -0.62 2.45
C ALA A 104 21.34 0.63 2.37
N ASN A 105 21.73 1.03 1.16
CA ASN A 105 22.54 2.23 0.93
C ASN A 105 21.81 3.53 1.32
N SER A 106 20.50 3.66 1.02
CA SER A 106 19.73 4.83 1.45
C SER A 106 19.52 4.87 2.96
N VAL A 107 19.32 3.70 3.58
CA VAL A 107 19.24 3.53 5.04
C VAL A 107 20.58 3.92 5.70
N GLU A 108 21.71 3.45 5.15
CA GLU A 108 23.03 3.76 5.68
C GLU A 108 23.34 5.25 5.64
N ARG A 109 23.08 5.91 4.51
CA ARG A 109 23.29 7.35 4.35
C ARG A 109 22.44 8.22 5.27
N ALA A 110 21.26 7.75 5.63
CA ALA A 110 20.35 8.46 6.52
C ALA A 110 20.50 8.07 7.99
N TRP A 111 21.47 7.18 8.32
CA TRP A 111 21.65 6.74 9.69
C TRP A 111 22.14 7.87 10.59
N PRO A 112 21.40 8.24 11.65
CA PRO A 112 21.77 9.37 12.49
C PRO A 112 23.03 9.05 13.30
N GLU A 113 23.96 10.02 13.41
CA GLU A 113 25.22 9.84 14.14
C GLU A 113 25.05 9.74 15.67
N LYS A 114 24.06 10.47 16.21
CA LYS A 114 23.90 10.66 17.67
C LYS A 114 22.71 9.93 18.26
N ASP A 115 21.67 9.71 17.47
CA ASP A 115 20.43 9.10 17.94
C ASP A 115 20.45 7.59 17.66
N ARG A 116 19.95 6.81 18.62
CA ARG A 116 19.81 5.36 18.44
C ARG A 116 18.64 5.06 17.50
N VAL A 117 18.88 4.35 16.43
CA VAL A 117 17.81 3.74 15.61
C VAL A 117 17.36 2.45 16.30
N GLY A 118 16.10 2.37 16.69
CA GLY A 118 15.50 1.17 17.27
C GLY A 118 14.85 0.28 16.23
N CYS A 119 14.34 0.88 15.13
CA CYS A 119 13.64 0.15 14.09
C CYS A 119 13.77 0.83 12.73
N VAL A 120 13.87 0.03 11.67
CA VAL A 120 13.72 0.46 10.26
C VAL A 120 12.41 -0.11 9.74
N LEU A 121 11.52 0.77 9.25
CA LEU A 121 10.24 0.41 8.65
C LEU A 121 10.40 0.30 7.12
N ALA A 122 10.67 -0.90 6.63
CA ALA A 122 10.89 -1.19 5.22
C ALA A 122 9.55 -1.27 4.47
N THR A 123 9.21 -0.21 3.73
CA THR A 123 7.93 -0.10 3.02
C THR A 123 8.03 -0.64 1.60
N HIS A 124 7.15 -1.57 1.24
CA HIS A 124 6.98 -2.12 -0.12
C HIS A 124 5.95 -1.29 -0.89
N LEU A 125 6.33 -0.09 -1.29
CA LEU A 125 5.39 0.83 -1.93
C LEU A 125 4.92 0.32 -3.30
N PHE A 126 3.64 0.49 -3.61
CA PHE A 126 2.96 0.02 -4.83
C PHE A 126 3.05 -1.50 -5.08
N GLY A 127 3.38 -2.28 -4.05
CA GLY A 127 3.55 -3.72 -4.17
C GLY A 127 4.91 -4.15 -4.71
N ILE A 128 5.84 -3.23 -4.81
CA ILE A 128 7.23 -3.50 -5.23
C ILE A 128 8.04 -3.85 -3.99
N PRO A 129 8.65 -5.05 -3.89
CA PRO A 129 9.47 -5.43 -2.75
C PRO A 129 10.73 -4.58 -2.62
N ALA A 130 11.01 -4.09 -1.39
CA ALA A 130 12.33 -3.61 -1.01
C ALA A 130 13.26 -4.80 -0.74
N ASP A 131 14.57 -4.62 -0.89
CA ASP A 131 15.55 -5.64 -0.53
C ASP A 131 15.72 -5.71 1.00
N VAL A 132 14.70 -6.29 1.66
CA VAL A 132 14.65 -6.42 3.13
C VAL A 132 15.81 -7.22 3.68
N PRO A 133 16.28 -8.32 3.10
CA PRO A 133 17.47 -9.02 3.59
C PRO A 133 18.70 -8.12 3.72
N ALA A 134 19.03 -7.31 2.72
CA ALA A 134 20.16 -6.39 2.78
C ALA A 134 19.94 -5.25 3.81
N ILE A 135 18.70 -4.73 3.90
CA ILE A 135 18.34 -3.73 4.93
C ILE A 135 18.48 -4.33 6.33
N LYS A 136 18.04 -5.57 6.51
CA LYS A 136 18.08 -6.27 7.80
C LYS A 136 19.51 -6.56 8.26
N GLU A 137 20.36 -7.02 7.37
CA GLU A 137 21.78 -7.25 7.65
C GLU A 137 22.44 -5.96 8.17
N LEU A 138 22.29 -4.85 7.45
CA LEU A 138 22.80 -3.54 7.87
C LEU A 138 22.21 -3.11 9.21
N SER A 139 20.88 -3.21 9.37
CA SER A 139 20.20 -2.73 10.58
C SER A 139 20.60 -3.54 11.81
N HIS A 140 20.66 -4.87 11.68
CA HIS A 140 21.07 -5.76 12.76
C HIS A 140 22.53 -5.54 13.17
N SER A 141 23.45 -5.29 12.23
CA SER A 141 24.86 -4.96 12.55
C SER A 141 24.98 -3.68 13.40
N ARG A 142 23.97 -2.83 13.38
CA ARG A 142 23.87 -1.57 14.16
C ARG A 142 22.88 -1.65 15.33
N GLY A 143 22.37 -2.85 15.64
CA GLY A 143 21.47 -3.11 16.77
C GLY A 143 20.05 -2.58 16.62
N ALA A 144 19.57 -2.39 15.39
CA ALA A 144 18.21 -2.00 15.07
C ALA A 144 17.41 -3.17 14.48
N LEU A 145 16.11 -3.25 14.79
CA LEU A 145 15.17 -4.20 14.21
C LEU A 145 14.63 -3.70 12.86
N VAL A 146 14.08 -4.60 12.07
CA VAL A 146 13.39 -4.27 10.82
C VAL A 146 11.95 -4.75 10.86
N ILE A 147 11.02 -3.89 10.46
CA ILE A 147 9.61 -4.20 10.27
C ILE A 147 9.26 -3.96 8.80
N GLU A 148 8.62 -4.93 8.15
CA GLU A 148 8.08 -4.75 6.80
C GLU A 148 6.74 -4.00 6.86
N ASP A 149 6.58 -2.94 6.08
CA ASP A 149 5.27 -2.36 5.79
C ASP A 149 4.72 -2.98 4.51
N CYS A 150 3.89 -4.00 4.70
CA CYS A 150 3.23 -4.76 3.63
C CYS A 150 1.83 -4.22 3.28
N ALA A 151 1.50 -2.97 3.63
CA ALA A 151 0.19 -2.40 3.35
C ALA A 151 -0.18 -2.37 1.85
N HIS A 152 0.80 -2.47 0.95
CA HIS A 152 0.61 -2.54 -0.50
C HIS A 152 1.09 -3.86 -1.13
N SER A 153 1.76 -4.75 -0.39
CA SER A 153 2.54 -5.83 -0.98
C SER A 153 2.09 -7.24 -0.64
N ILE A 154 0.89 -7.43 -0.05
CA ILE A 154 0.36 -8.78 0.15
C ILE A 154 0.40 -9.56 -1.17
N GLY A 155 0.99 -10.75 -1.18
CA GLY A 155 1.18 -11.58 -2.36
C GLY A 155 2.39 -11.23 -3.24
N SER A 156 3.14 -10.16 -2.93
CA SER A 156 4.44 -9.90 -3.56
C SER A 156 5.52 -10.82 -2.99
N ARG A 157 6.56 -11.07 -3.78
CA ARG A 157 7.69 -11.92 -3.39
C ARG A 157 9.02 -11.30 -3.80
N LEU A 158 10.04 -11.52 -2.96
CA LEU A 158 11.43 -11.24 -3.26
C LEU A 158 12.22 -12.56 -3.24
N ARG A 159 12.89 -12.90 -4.32
CA ARG A 159 13.65 -14.18 -4.46
C ARG A 159 12.82 -15.40 -4.04
N GLY A 160 11.53 -15.40 -4.43
CA GLY A 160 10.57 -16.47 -4.12
C GLY A 160 9.97 -16.41 -2.71
N GLN A 161 10.49 -15.62 -1.78
CA GLN A 161 9.96 -15.45 -0.42
C GLN A 161 8.87 -14.38 -0.37
N ALA A 162 7.79 -14.64 0.37
CA ALA A 162 6.69 -13.70 0.52
C ALA A 162 7.10 -12.46 1.32
N THR A 163 6.70 -11.26 0.85
CA THR A 163 6.79 -10.06 1.69
C THR A 163 5.96 -10.26 2.95
N GLY A 164 6.48 -9.79 4.07
CA GLY A 164 5.91 -10.03 5.40
C GLY A 164 6.55 -11.21 6.13
N THR A 165 7.56 -11.89 5.51
CA THR A 165 8.30 -12.99 6.14
C THR A 165 9.82 -12.76 6.18
N LEU A 166 10.30 -11.60 5.73
CA LEU A 166 11.72 -11.33 5.49
C LEU A 166 12.38 -10.59 6.67
N ALA A 167 11.58 -9.87 7.49
CA ALA A 167 12.08 -9.04 8.58
C ALA A 167 11.84 -9.66 9.97
N ASP A 168 11.95 -8.85 11.04
CA ASP A 168 11.69 -9.26 12.42
C ASP A 168 10.20 -9.24 12.75
N GLY A 169 9.41 -8.54 11.91
CA GLY A 169 7.97 -8.50 11.94
C GLY A 169 7.43 -7.79 10.72
N ALA A 170 6.13 -7.88 10.49
CA ALA A 170 5.49 -7.23 9.36
C ALA A 170 4.10 -6.71 9.72
N LEU A 171 3.73 -5.56 9.15
CA LEU A 171 2.37 -5.05 9.21
C LEU A 171 1.65 -5.23 7.87
N PHE A 172 0.36 -5.55 7.94
CA PHE A 172 -0.56 -5.58 6.81
C PHE A 172 -1.72 -4.62 7.06
N SER A 173 -2.34 -4.15 5.98
CA SER A 173 -3.54 -3.32 6.03
C SER A 173 -4.61 -3.87 5.09
N PHE A 174 -5.83 -3.97 5.61
CA PHE A 174 -7.00 -4.52 4.90
C PHE A 174 -8.13 -3.49 4.78
N SER A 175 -7.76 -2.20 4.68
CA SER A 175 -8.75 -1.16 4.41
C SER A 175 -9.42 -1.40 3.06
N TYR A 176 -10.59 -0.81 2.86
CA TYR A 176 -11.39 -0.97 1.65
C TYR A 176 -10.65 -0.62 0.33
N LEU A 177 -9.57 0.15 0.40
CA LEU A 177 -8.70 0.47 -0.76
C LEU A 177 -7.66 -0.61 -1.06
N LYS A 178 -7.54 -1.65 -0.24
CA LYS A 178 -6.50 -2.68 -0.38
C LYS A 178 -6.98 -3.86 -1.23
N GLN A 179 -6.03 -4.61 -1.79
CA GLN A 179 -6.30 -5.75 -2.65
C GLN A 179 -6.99 -6.91 -1.92
N VAL A 180 -6.63 -7.13 -0.66
CA VAL A 180 -7.40 -7.93 0.29
C VAL A 180 -8.17 -6.94 1.15
N ASN A 181 -9.49 -6.96 1.03
CA ASN A 181 -10.39 -5.98 1.65
C ASN A 181 -11.03 -6.58 2.90
N GLY A 182 -10.97 -5.90 4.02
CA GLY A 182 -11.65 -6.22 5.28
C GLY A 182 -12.56 -5.08 5.77
N PHE A 183 -12.91 -4.09 4.93
CA PHE A 183 -13.59 -2.84 5.33
C PHE A 183 -12.84 -2.07 6.43
N GLY A 184 -11.56 -2.24 6.52
CA GLY A 184 -10.68 -1.80 7.59
C GLY A 184 -9.87 -2.97 8.10
N GLY A 185 -9.22 -2.78 9.25
CA GLY A 185 -8.36 -3.82 9.82
C GLY A 185 -6.94 -3.80 9.31
N GLY A 186 -6.13 -4.57 9.99
CA GLY A 186 -4.74 -4.84 9.71
C GLY A 186 -4.31 -6.16 10.37
N ALA A 187 -3.08 -6.56 10.19
CA ALA A 187 -2.46 -7.64 10.93
C ALA A 187 -1.01 -7.33 11.24
N ALA A 188 -0.58 -7.65 12.44
CA ALA A 188 0.82 -7.78 12.83
C ALA A 188 1.24 -9.23 12.65
N VAL A 189 2.30 -9.48 11.89
CA VAL A 189 2.94 -10.78 11.73
C VAL A 189 4.30 -10.71 12.39
N LEU A 190 4.60 -11.71 13.21
CA LEU A 190 5.82 -11.75 14.04
C LEU A 190 6.21 -13.20 14.35
N PRO A 191 7.44 -13.47 14.79
CA PRO A 191 7.89 -14.82 15.12
C PRO A 191 6.98 -15.52 16.13
N SER A 192 6.74 -16.82 15.92
CA SER A 192 6.02 -17.65 16.87
C SER A 192 6.74 -17.66 18.23
N GLY A 193 5.96 -17.68 19.32
CA GLY A 193 6.48 -17.66 20.68
C GLY A 193 6.71 -16.27 21.28
N ILE A 194 6.58 -15.19 20.50
CA ILE A 194 6.53 -13.84 21.06
C ILE A 194 5.16 -13.63 21.71
N ASP A 195 5.13 -13.27 22.98
CA ASP A 195 3.91 -12.93 23.68
C ASP A 195 3.29 -11.65 23.13
N VAL A 196 2.04 -11.76 22.67
CA VAL A 196 1.30 -10.63 22.10
C VAL A 196 0.08 -10.37 22.97
N PRO A 197 -0.04 -9.18 23.56
CA PRO A 197 -1.15 -8.85 24.45
C PRO A 197 -2.49 -8.94 23.71
N GLY A 198 -3.53 -9.36 24.44
CA GLY A 198 -4.91 -9.30 23.96
C GLY A 198 -5.29 -7.85 23.67
N LEU A 199 -6.01 -7.64 22.57
CA LEU A 199 -6.49 -6.33 22.17
C LEU A 199 -7.99 -6.18 22.48
N PRO A 200 -8.45 -5.02 22.96
CA PRO A 200 -9.87 -4.74 23.13
C PRO A 200 -10.60 -4.77 21.77
N PRO A 201 -11.87 -5.17 21.73
CA PRO A 201 -12.63 -5.17 20.48
C PRO A 201 -12.96 -3.76 20.01
N GLN A 202 -13.08 -3.59 18.70
CA GLN A 202 -13.58 -2.35 18.11
C GLN A 202 -15.05 -2.08 18.51
N SER A 203 -15.40 -0.80 18.64
CA SER A 203 -16.79 -0.38 18.80
C SER A 203 -17.65 -0.85 17.61
N PRO A 204 -18.83 -1.46 17.84
CA PRO A 204 -19.75 -1.85 16.78
C PRO A 204 -20.16 -0.68 15.87
N LEU A 205 -20.32 0.52 16.41
CA LEU A 205 -20.63 1.73 15.63
C LEU A 205 -19.48 2.11 14.68
N THR A 206 -18.25 1.98 15.13
CA THR A 206 -17.07 2.21 14.28
C THR A 206 -17.05 1.23 13.11
N VAL A 207 -17.27 -0.06 13.40
CA VAL A 207 -17.29 -1.12 12.37
C VAL A 207 -18.43 -0.87 11.38
N ALA A 208 -19.64 -0.59 11.86
CA ALA A 208 -20.79 -0.28 10.99
C ALA A 208 -20.51 0.92 10.08
N GLY A 209 -19.88 1.98 10.62
CA GLY A 209 -19.47 3.14 9.83
C GLY A 209 -18.44 2.81 8.74
N LEU A 210 -17.47 1.92 9.03
CA LEU A 210 -16.47 1.48 8.05
C LEU A 210 -17.10 0.64 6.94
N VAL A 211 -17.95 -0.31 7.29
CA VAL A 211 -18.65 -1.17 6.33
C VAL A 211 -19.58 -0.34 5.44
N THR A 212 -20.42 0.50 6.04
CA THR A 212 -21.35 1.36 5.29
C THR A 212 -20.58 2.33 4.37
N GLY A 213 -19.52 2.95 4.88
CA GLY A 213 -18.66 3.83 4.07
C GLY A 213 -18.04 3.12 2.88
N GLY A 214 -17.51 1.90 3.07
CA GLY A 214 -16.95 1.08 1.99
C GLY A 214 -17.98 0.67 0.95
N LEU A 215 -19.19 0.28 1.38
CA LEU A 215 -20.30 -0.07 0.47
C LEU A 215 -20.78 1.14 -0.34
N LEU A 216 -20.92 2.30 0.28
CA LEU A 216 -21.29 3.54 -0.41
C LEU A 216 -20.22 3.96 -1.42
N GLU A 217 -18.96 3.84 -1.06
CA GLU A 217 -17.86 4.14 -1.97
C GLU A 217 -17.84 3.18 -3.16
N ASP A 218 -18.02 1.87 -2.95
CA ASP A 218 -18.12 0.90 -4.03
C ASP A 218 -19.30 1.24 -4.97
N LEU A 219 -20.45 1.56 -4.43
CA LEU A 219 -21.62 1.97 -5.21
C LEU A 219 -21.33 3.23 -6.06
N MET A 220 -20.61 4.20 -5.50
CA MET A 220 -20.21 5.41 -6.21
C MET A 220 -19.22 5.12 -7.35
N PHE A 221 -18.26 4.22 -7.13
CA PHE A 221 -17.21 3.90 -8.11
C PHE A 221 -17.60 2.79 -9.09
N ALA A 222 -18.52 1.90 -8.76
CA ALA A 222 -19.01 0.86 -9.65
C ALA A 222 -20.06 1.37 -10.66
N GLY A 223 -20.73 2.48 -10.35
CA GLY A 223 -21.85 3.01 -11.14
C GLY A 223 -21.45 3.98 -12.25
N PRO A 224 -22.42 4.34 -13.12
CA PRO A 224 -22.25 5.36 -14.16
C PRO A 224 -21.98 6.77 -13.57
N TRP A 225 -22.23 6.95 -12.27
CA TRP A 225 -22.03 8.18 -11.51
C TRP A 225 -20.57 8.61 -11.40
N LEU A 226 -19.60 7.69 -11.60
CA LEU A 226 -18.16 8.02 -11.61
C LEU A 226 -17.79 9.03 -12.71
N ARG A 227 -18.60 9.13 -13.76
CA ARG A 227 -18.37 10.08 -14.86
C ARG A 227 -18.50 11.54 -14.42
N ILE A 228 -19.32 11.84 -13.41
CA ILE A 228 -19.57 13.21 -12.95
C ILE A 228 -18.44 13.75 -12.10
N PRO A 229 -17.97 13.08 -11.03
CA PRO A 229 -16.85 13.56 -10.22
C PRO A 229 -15.54 13.67 -11.00
N THR A 230 -15.28 12.74 -11.92
CA THR A 230 -14.06 12.76 -12.74
C THR A 230 -14.10 13.81 -13.84
N ALA A 231 -15.27 14.07 -14.44
CA ALA A 231 -15.44 15.21 -15.33
C ALA A 231 -15.24 16.53 -14.59
N MET A 232 -15.74 16.66 -13.35
CA MET A 232 -15.54 17.85 -12.51
C MET A 232 -14.06 18.05 -12.15
N LEU A 233 -13.30 16.98 -11.90
CA LEU A 233 -11.86 17.05 -11.64
C LEU A 233 -11.04 17.43 -12.89
N ALA A 234 -11.56 17.15 -14.09
CA ALA A 234 -10.94 17.55 -15.35
C ALA A 234 -11.06 19.07 -15.65
N PHE A 235 -12.04 19.75 -15.04
CA PHE A 235 -12.21 21.19 -15.19
C PHE A 235 -11.54 21.94 -14.04
N ASP A 236 -10.49 22.72 -14.35
CA ASP A 236 -9.69 23.48 -13.35
C ASP A 236 -10.51 24.41 -12.44
N ARG A 237 -11.61 24.97 -12.93
CA ARG A 237 -12.50 25.85 -12.15
C ARG A 237 -13.24 25.12 -11.01
N LEU A 238 -13.45 23.81 -11.12
CA LEU A 238 -14.10 22.98 -10.11
C LEU A 238 -13.09 22.18 -9.28
N SER A 239 -11.81 22.27 -9.61
CA SER A 239 -10.72 21.50 -8.97
C SER A 239 -10.60 21.76 -7.46
N GLY A 240 -10.98 22.94 -6.98
CA GLY A 240 -10.97 23.27 -5.55
C GLY A 240 -12.02 22.48 -4.76
N ILE A 241 -13.26 22.44 -5.26
CA ILE A 241 -14.37 21.68 -4.64
C ILE A 241 -14.09 20.18 -4.78
N ALA A 242 -13.68 19.73 -5.96
CA ALA A 242 -13.36 18.32 -6.21
C ALA A 242 -12.19 17.84 -5.36
N ARG A 243 -11.13 18.64 -5.16
CA ARG A 243 -10.03 18.35 -4.23
C ARG A 243 -10.49 18.28 -2.78
N THR A 244 -11.43 19.12 -2.38
CA THR A 244 -12.00 19.08 -1.03
C THR A 244 -12.84 17.84 -0.81
N VAL A 245 -13.71 17.49 -1.78
CA VAL A 245 -14.49 16.25 -1.77
C VAL A 245 -13.58 15.03 -1.79
N ASP A 246 -12.58 15.01 -2.67
CA ASP A 246 -11.58 13.92 -2.73
C ASP A 246 -10.81 13.78 -1.41
N ARG A 247 -10.42 14.89 -0.78
CA ARG A 247 -9.76 14.89 0.53
C ARG A 247 -10.67 14.37 1.64
N ILE A 248 -11.95 14.75 1.65
CA ILE A 248 -12.93 14.29 2.65
C ILE A 248 -13.24 12.80 2.46
N VAL A 249 -13.44 12.37 1.22
CA VAL A 249 -13.82 10.98 0.88
C VAL A 249 -12.62 10.03 0.98
N ARG A 250 -11.48 10.41 0.41
CA ARG A 250 -10.29 9.52 0.34
C ARG A 250 -9.34 9.68 1.54
N ARG A 251 -9.41 10.78 2.26
CA ARG A 251 -8.64 11.04 3.49
C ARG A 251 -9.61 11.42 4.60
N PRO A 252 -10.38 10.46 5.16
CA PRO A 252 -11.23 10.77 6.30
C PRO A 252 -10.37 11.37 7.41
N PRO A 253 -10.90 12.38 8.16
CA PRO A 253 -10.18 13.03 9.22
C PRO A 253 -9.59 11.98 10.16
N ASN A 254 -8.36 12.19 10.60
CA ASN A 254 -7.61 11.29 11.50
C ASN A 254 -8.51 10.87 12.65
N ARG A 255 -9.21 9.74 12.52
CA ARG A 255 -9.88 9.11 13.65
C ARG A 255 -8.76 8.68 14.58
N GLY A 256 -8.88 9.06 15.84
CA GLY A 256 -7.88 8.76 16.86
C GLY A 256 -7.42 7.30 16.76
N PHE A 257 -6.13 7.09 16.92
CA PHE A 257 -5.54 5.76 16.95
C PHE A 257 -6.10 5.00 18.15
N ALA A 258 -6.66 3.82 17.88
CA ALA A 258 -7.02 2.86 18.92
C ALA A 258 -6.30 1.54 18.66
N LEU A 259 -5.61 1.04 19.68
CA LEU A 259 -5.00 -0.28 19.65
C LEU A 259 -6.08 -1.31 19.99
N GLU A 260 -6.87 -1.66 18.98
CA GLU A 260 -8.01 -2.57 19.05
C GLU A 260 -7.82 -3.76 18.12
N SER A 261 -8.52 -4.85 18.40
CA SER A 261 -8.57 -6.05 17.53
C SER A 261 -9.43 -5.80 16.28
N MET A 262 -9.17 -6.52 15.21
CA MET A 262 -10.09 -6.59 14.07
C MET A 262 -11.45 -7.15 14.52
N SER A 263 -12.54 -6.62 13.97
CA SER A 263 -13.87 -7.17 14.27
C SER A 263 -14.12 -8.49 13.52
N PRO A 264 -14.99 -9.37 14.05
CA PRO A 264 -15.34 -10.62 13.38
C PRO A 264 -15.91 -10.43 11.96
N VAL A 265 -16.72 -9.38 11.73
CA VAL A 265 -17.26 -9.05 10.40
C VAL A 265 -16.13 -8.71 9.42
N GLN A 266 -15.18 -7.90 9.85
CA GLN A 266 -14.00 -7.54 9.05
C GLN A 266 -13.13 -8.76 8.76
N ALA A 267 -12.92 -9.62 9.77
CA ALA A 267 -12.14 -10.83 9.63
C ALA A 267 -12.78 -11.84 8.66
N ALA A 268 -14.08 -12.04 8.74
CA ALA A 268 -14.82 -12.93 7.84
C ALA A 268 -14.74 -12.46 6.39
N HIS A 269 -14.92 -11.14 6.14
CA HIS A 269 -14.77 -10.57 4.81
C HIS A 269 -13.32 -10.64 4.32
N GLY A 270 -12.36 -10.32 5.20
CA GLY A 270 -10.93 -10.42 4.91
C GLY A 270 -10.51 -11.84 4.54
N LEU A 271 -11.03 -12.86 5.24
CA LEU A 271 -10.79 -14.28 4.95
C LEU A 271 -11.30 -14.65 3.56
N ALA A 272 -12.56 -14.35 3.23
CA ALA A 272 -13.12 -14.63 1.92
C ALA A 272 -12.35 -13.89 0.79
N SER A 273 -11.91 -12.67 1.07
CA SER A 273 -11.08 -11.89 0.13
C SER A 273 -9.67 -12.49 -0.02
N LEU A 274 -9.10 -13.08 1.02
CA LEU A 274 -7.79 -13.74 1.00
C LEU A 274 -7.86 -15.06 0.21
N ASP A 275 -8.91 -15.85 0.39
CA ASP A 275 -9.11 -17.11 -0.34
C ASP A 275 -9.15 -16.93 -1.85
N SER A 276 -9.81 -15.87 -2.33
CA SER A 276 -9.90 -15.55 -3.77
C SER A 276 -8.64 -14.88 -4.31
N PHE A 277 -7.75 -14.40 -3.44
CA PHE A 277 -6.65 -13.51 -3.80
C PHE A 277 -5.56 -14.13 -4.70
N PRO A 278 -5.13 -15.41 -4.53
CA PRO A 278 -4.10 -16.00 -5.40
C PRO A 278 -4.42 -15.93 -6.90
N GLY A 279 -5.67 -16.21 -7.25
CA GLY A 279 -6.15 -16.10 -8.64
C GLY A 279 -6.19 -14.65 -9.12
N ARG A 280 -6.61 -13.73 -8.25
CA ARG A 280 -6.69 -12.30 -8.55
C ARG A 280 -5.31 -11.67 -8.77
N VAL A 281 -4.35 -11.93 -7.90
CA VAL A 281 -2.99 -11.37 -8.04
C VAL A 281 -2.29 -11.90 -9.31
N LYS A 282 -2.46 -13.18 -9.64
CA LYS A 282 -1.95 -13.76 -10.89
C LYS A 282 -2.54 -13.02 -12.12
N ARG A 283 -3.85 -12.78 -12.12
CA ARG A 283 -4.52 -12.05 -13.22
C ARG A 283 -4.08 -10.60 -13.29
N ARG A 284 -3.91 -9.89 -12.15
CA ARG A 284 -3.40 -8.51 -12.10
C ARG A 284 -2.01 -8.40 -12.72
N LEU A 285 -1.12 -9.32 -12.38
CA LEU A 285 0.23 -9.38 -12.93
C LEU A 285 0.21 -9.58 -14.46
N GLN A 286 -0.62 -10.50 -14.96
CA GLN A 286 -0.81 -10.70 -16.40
C GLN A 286 -1.33 -9.42 -17.09
N VAL A 287 -2.27 -8.72 -16.46
CA VAL A 287 -2.81 -7.46 -16.99
C VAL A 287 -1.71 -6.38 -17.04
N ALA A 288 -0.93 -6.24 -15.96
CA ALA A 288 0.15 -5.26 -15.90
C ALA A 288 1.21 -5.54 -17.00
N ILE A 289 1.65 -6.79 -17.15
CA ILE A 289 2.59 -7.20 -18.20
C ILE A 289 2.05 -6.87 -19.60
N ARG A 290 0.78 -7.21 -19.88
CA ARG A 290 0.16 -6.94 -21.19
C ARG A 290 0.07 -5.44 -21.50
N ILE A 291 -0.30 -4.62 -20.51
CA ILE A 291 -0.35 -3.16 -20.69
C ILE A 291 1.06 -2.63 -20.92
N SER A 292 2.04 -3.04 -20.12
CA SER A 292 3.44 -2.60 -20.24
C SER A 292 4.02 -2.92 -21.62
N ALA A 293 3.90 -4.17 -22.06
CA ALA A 293 4.40 -4.59 -23.35
C ALA A 293 3.74 -3.85 -24.52
N ALA A 294 2.41 -3.69 -24.49
CA ALA A 294 1.67 -3.01 -25.55
C ALA A 294 1.88 -1.49 -25.57
N ALA A 295 2.16 -0.89 -24.41
CA ALA A 295 2.43 0.55 -24.29
C ALA A 295 3.93 0.90 -24.48
N GLY A 296 4.83 -0.07 -24.50
CA GLY A 296 6.28 0.15 -24.58
C GLY A 296 6.86 0.76 -23.28
N LEU A 297 6.31 0.35 -22.11
CA LEU A 297 6.81 0.81 -20.81
C LEU A 297 8.09 0.04 -20.45
N ASP A 298 9.10 0.77 -20.00
CA ASP A 298 10.26 0.15 -19.34
C ASP A 298 9.85 -0.26 -17.91
N THR A 299 9.81 -1.56 -17.69
CA THR A 299 9.46 -2.16 -16.39
C THR A 299 10.52 -3.14 -15.90
N THR A 300 11.72 -3.08 -16.50
CA THR A 300 12.84 -3.99 -16.25
C THR A 300 13.24 -4.05 -14.77
N ASP A 301 13.21 -2.90 -14.08
CA ASP A 301 13.68 -2.81 -12.70
C ASP A 301 12.75 -3.49 -11.68
N TRP A 302 11.48 -3.75 -12.02
CA TRP A 302 10.54 -4.28 -11.04
C TRP A 302 9.56 -5.32 -11.58
N LEU A 303 8.89 -5.12 -12.73
CA LEU A 303 7.89 -6.06 -13.24
C LEU A 303 8.55 -7.24 -13.96
N GLU A 304 9.67 -6.99 -14.64
CA GLU A 304 10.44 -7.97 -15.39
C GLU A 304 11.69 -8.45 -14.64
N ASN A 305 11.94 -7.92 -13.45
CA ASN A 305 13.07 -8.32 -12.62
C ASN A 305 12.85 -9.75 -12.09
N PRO A 306 13.75 -10.72 -12.39
CA PRO A 306 13.57 -12.12 -12.02
C PRO A 306 13.58 -12.36 -10.49
N GLU A 307 14.18 -11.47 -9.72
CA GLU A 307 14.18 -11.57 -8.26
C GLU A 307 12.89 -11.04 -7.60
N ILE A 308 12.06 -10.32 -8.36
CA ILE A 308 10.87 -9.63 -7.83
C ILE A 308 9.61 -10.21 -8.47
N THR A 309 8.64 -10.59 -7.66
CA THR A 309 7.29 -10.86 -8.11
C THR A 309 6.38 -9.83 -7.43
N PRO A 310 6.05 -8.70 -8.08
CA PRO A 310 5.16 -7.69 -7.50
C PRO A 310 3.72 -8.18 -7.57
N ASN A 311 2.86 -7.68 -6.68
CA ASN A 311 1.43 -8.00 -6.72
C ASN A 311 0.62 -7.12 -7.70
N ALA A 312 1.30 -6.28 -8.47
CA ALA A 312 0.69 -5.31 -9.37
C ALA A 312 -0.38 -4.45 -8.67
N TYR A 313 -0.03 -3.86 -7.51
CA TYR A 313 -0.92 -2.95 -6.79
C TYR A 313 -1.35 -1.78 -7.68
N PHE A 314 -0.38 -1.19 -8.38
CA PHE A 314 -0.55 -0.31 -9.54
C PHE A 314 0.54 -0.61 -10.56
N LEU A 315 0.25 -0.37 -11.82
CA LEU A 315 1.28 -0.19 -12.83
C LEU A 315 1.72 1.29 -12.76
N THR A 316 2.96 1.52 -12.38
CA THR A 316 3.51 2.87 -12.20
C THR A 316 4.49 3.22 -13.29
N LEU A 317 4.43 4.46 -13.77
CA LEU A 317 5.43 5.05 -14.64
C LEU A 317 5.80 6.44 -14.12
N ARG A 318 6.95 6.99 -14.57
CA ARG A 318 7.35 8.36 -14.25
C ARG A 318 7.30 9.24 -15.49
N THR A 319 6.81 10.44 -15.32
CA THR A 319 6.84 11.50 -16.33
C THR A 319 6.95 12.87 -15.67
N ARG A 320 7.66 13.80 -16.31
CA ARG A 320 7.84 15.17 -15.79
C ARG A 320 6.51 15.92 -15.63
N ASP A 321 5.53 15.62 -16.50
CA ASP A 321 4.18 16.20 -16.45
C ASP A 321 3.14 15.15 -15.99
N ALA A 322 3.28 14.60 -14.79
CA ALA A 322 2.36 13.59 -14.26
C ALA A 322 0.91 14.09 -14.18
N ALA A 323 0.71 15.37 -13.83
CA ALA A 323 -0.62 15.96 -13.73
C ALA A 323 -1.30 16.09 -15.11
N GLY A 324 -0.57 16.56 -16.13
CA GLY A 324 -1.08 16.66 -17.50
C GLY A 324 -1.32 15.29 -18.12
N PHE A 325 -0.38 14.35 -17.95
CA PHE A 325 -0.51 12.97 -18.39
C PHE A 325 -1.79 12.30 -17.82
N ARG A 326 -1.99 12.40 -16.50
CA ARG A 326 -3.22 11.94 -15.85
C ARG A 326 -4.47 12.58 -16.44
N ARG A 327 -4.47 13.92 -16.63
CA ARG A 327 -5.63 14.64 -17.17
C ARG A 327 -6.01 14.12 -18.55
N ARG A 328 -5.04 13.87 -19.44
CA ARG A 328 -5.28 13.34 -20.77
C ARG A 328 -5.84 11.92 -20.72
N LEU A 329 -5.32 11.05 -19.86
CA LEU A 329 -5.91 9.73 -19.63
C LEU A 329 -7.36 9.80 -19.11
N TRP A 330 -7.68 10.78 -18.26
CA TRP A 330 -9.07 11.00 -17.83
C TRP A 330 -9.98 11.42 -18.98
N MET A 331 -9.51 12.27 -19.89
CA MET A 331 -10.26 12.61 -21.11
C MET A 331 -10.49 11.38 -21.98
N ASP A 332 -9.57 10.45 -22.02
CA ASP A 332 -9.73 9.14 -22.66
C ASP A 332 -10.60 8.17 -21.84
N GLY A 333 -11.14 8.61 -20.72
CA GLY A 333 -12.01 7.80 -19.85
C GLY A 333 -11.29 6.73 -19.06
N ILE A 334 -10.02 6.98 -18.70
CA ILE A 334 -9.18 6.10 -17.86
C ILE A 334 -8.88 6.83 -16.56
N ASP A 335 -9.31 6.27 -15.41
CA ASP A 335 -9.03 6.84 -14.09
C ASP A 335 -7.59 6.52 -13.68
N ALA A 336 -6.65 7.33 -14.11
CA ALA A 336 -5.27 7.27 -13.67
C ALA A 336 -5.04 8.13 -12.42
N GLY A 337 -4.08 7.73 -11.58
CA GLY A 337 -3.66 8.47 -10.39
C GLY A 337 -2.29 9.10 -10.53
N ILE A 338 -1.93 9.95 -9.58
CA ILE A 338 -0.59 10.51 -9.45
C ILE A 338 0.02 10.19 -8.09
N GLY A 339 1.34 10.30 -7.98
CA GLY A 339 2.10 9.95 -6.78
C GLY A 339 1.60 10.62 -5.50
N THR A 340 1.11 11.85 -5.62
CA THR A 340 0.61 12.66 -4.48
C THR A 340 -0.73 12.19 -3.90
N GLU A 341 -1.42 11.24 -4.52
CA GLU A 341 -2.72 10.73 -4.06
C GLU A 341 -2.60 9.51 -3.14
N VAL A 342 -1.50 8.76 -3.24
CA VAL A 342 -1.35 7.47 -2.52
C VAL A 342 -0.27 7.55 -1.45
N ALA A 343 0.80 8.30 -1.71
CA ALA A 343 1.88 8.56 -0.78
C ALA A 343 2.19 10.05 -0.75
N ASP A 344 2.78 10.50 0.34
CA ASP A 344 3.24 11.87 0.52
C ASP A 344 4.77 11.90 0.48
N TYR A 345 5.34 13.06 0.21
CA TYR A 345 6.73 13.35 0.49
C TYR A 345 6.84 13.81 1.94
N VAL A 346 7.55 13.05 2.76
CA VAL A 346 7.77 13.32 4.17
C VAL A 346 9.20 13.81 4.36
N ASP A 347 9.34 15.03 4.86
CA ASP A 347 10.63 15.64 5.17
C ASP A 347 10.72 15.83 6.69
N CYS A 348 11.57 15.06 7.35
CA CYS A 348 11.79 15.19 8.78
C CYS A 348 12.90 16.19 9.06
N PRO A 349 12.72 17.10 10.04
CA PRO A 349 13.77 18.06 10.40
C PRO A 349 15.10 17.37 10.73
N GLY A 350 16.17 17.84 10.14
CA GLY A 350 17.53 17.31 10.36
C GLY A 350 17.87 16.05 9.58
N CYS A 351 16.97 15.56 8.72
CA CYS A 351 17.27 14.48 7.79
C CYS A 351 18.00 14.98 6.53
N PRO A 352 18.76 14.12 5.83
CA PRO A 352 19.34 14.44 4.53
C PRO A 352 18.27 14.79 3.49
N GLU A 353 18.66 15.46 2.41
CA GLU A 353 17.78 15.63 1.25
C GLU A 353 17.42 14.27 0.60
N HIS A 354 16.21 14.18 0.09
CA HIS A 354 15.65 12.97 -0.53
C HIS A 354 15.26 13.23 -2.00
N PRO A 355 16.23 13.41 -2.90
CA PRO A 355 15.96 13.79 -4.28
C PRO A 355 15.15 12.73 -5.04
N SER A 356 15.41 11.44 -4.84
CA SER A 356 14.68 10.36 -5.51
C SER A 356 13.24 10.27 -5.02
N ALA A 357 13.02 10.36 -3.70
CA ALA A 357 11.67 10.36 -3.11
C ALA A 357 10.84 11.56 -3.61
N ARG A 358 11.47 12.75 -3.68
CA ARG A 358 10.81 13.96 -4.21
C ARG A 358 10.46 13.81 -5.69
N ARG A 359 11.34 13.17 -6.48
CA ARG A 359 11.09 12.87 -7.88
C ARG A 359 9.92 11.88 -8.04
N TRP A 360 9.94 10.76 -7.33
CA TRP A 360 8.83 9.81 -7.32
C TRP A 360 7.50 10.44 -6.92
N TYR A 361 7.50 11.27 -5.88
CA TYR A 361 6.31 12.00 -5.44
C TYR A 361 5.70 12.88 -6.54
N ARG A 362 6.52 13.55 -7.34
CA ARG A 362 6.07 14.51 -8.37
C ARG A 362 5.77 13.86 -9.70
N GLU A 363 6.54 12.86 -10.11
CA GLU A 363 6.57 12.32 -11.45
C GLU A 363 5.75 11.03 -11.63
N THR A 364 5.28 10.40 -10.55
CA THR A 364 4.56 9.12 -10.64
C THR A 364 3.16 9.29 -11.20
N VAL A 365 2.84 8.46 -12.20
CA VAL A 365 1.48 8.19 -12.69
C VAL A 365 1.14 6.73 -12.38
N GLN A 366 -0.11 6.49 -11.94
CA GLN A 366 -0.62 5.16 -11.58
C GLN A 366 -1.65 4.74 -12.62
N ILE A 367 -1.36 3.67 -13.32
CA ILE A 367 -2.19 3.11 -14.38
C ILE A 367 -3.05 1.97 -13.82
N PRO A 368 -4.35 1.88 -14.16
CA PRO A 368 -5.20 0.75 -13.80
C PRO A 368 -4.64 -0.57 -14.31
N CYS A 369 -4.50 -1.56 -13.44
CA CYS A 369 -4.08 -2.92 -13.82
C CYS A 369 -4.82 -3.99 -13.01
N HIS A 370 -6.07 -3.73 -12.59
CA HIS A 370 -6.82 -4.66 -11.77
C HIS A 370 -7.36 -5.86 -12.57
N GLU A 371 -7.63 -6.95 -11.90
CA GLU A 371 -7.98 -8.26 -12.42
C GLU A 371 -9.28 -8.32 -13.22
N THR A 372 -10.18 -7.36 -13.03
CA THR A 372 -11.49 -7.34 -13.70
C THR A 372 -11.47 -6.60 -15.05
N LEU A 373 -10.31 -6.13 -15.52
CA LEU A 373 -10.17 -5.47 -16.80
C LEU A 373 -10.41 -6.45 -17.96
N SER A 374 -11.32 -6.10 -18.88
CA SER A 374 -11.53 -6.82 -20.12
C SER A 374 -10.39 -6.57 -21.12
N ASP A 375 -10.21 -7.46 -22.08
CA ASP A 375 -9.17 -7.31 -23.11
C ASP A 375 -9.32 -5.99 -23.88
N ARG A 376 -10.55 -5.57 -24.18
CA ARG A 376 -10.84 -4.26 -24.81
C ARG A 376 -10.37 -3.09 -23.95
N GLN A 377 -10.53 -3.17 -22.62
CA GLN A 377 -10.07 -2.14 -21.70
C GLN A 377 -8.55 -2.12 -21.59
N ILE A 378 -7.90 -3.29 -21.56
CA ILE A 378 -6.45 -3.44 -21.55
C ILE A 378 -5.83 -2.77 -22.78
N ILE A 379 -6.34 -3.07 -23.99
CA ILE A 379 -5.87 -2.47 -25.24
C ILE A 379 -6.05 -0.94 -25.20
N ARG A 380 -7.25 -0.47 -24.78
CA ARG A 380 -7.52 0.97 -24.68
C ARG A 380 -6.59 1.70 -23.75
N ILE A 381 -6.24 1.09 -22.58
CA ILE A 381 -5.29 1.66 -21.63
C ILE A 381 -3.89 1.73 -22.28
N ALA A 382 -3.44 0.63 -22.86
CA ALA A 382 -2.12 0.55 -23.48
C ALA A 382 -1.95 1.57 -24.61
N ASP A 383 -2.94 1.69 -25.49
CA ASP A 383 -2.92 2.65 -26.60
C ASP A 383 -2.90 4.11 -26.12
N ALA A 384 -3.68 4.43 -25.08
CA ALA A 384 -3.69 5.75 -24.49
C ALA A 384 -2.34 6.10 -23.84
N VAL A 385 -1.77 5.16 -23.07
CA VAL A 385 -0.47 5.35 -22.42
C VAL A 385 0.64 5.51 -23.46
N ARG A 386 0.67 4.68 -24.51
CA ARG A 386 1.65 4.78 -25.60
C ARG A 386 1.62 6.14 -26.28
N ARG A 387 0.43 6.63 -26.69
CA ARG A 387 0.29 7.96 -27.31
C ARG A 387 0.86 9.07 -26.43
N GLU A 388 0.61 9.01 -25.13
CA GLU A 388 1.09 10.00 -24.18
C GLU A 388 2.62 9.95 -24.00
N LEU A 389 3.22 8.77 -24.05
CA LEU A 389 4.67 8.62 -24.00
C LEU A 389 5.33 9.16 -25.26
N GLU A 390 4.80 8.85 -26.44
CA GLU A 390 5.30 9.37 -27.73
C GLU A 390 5.21 10.90 -27.78
N ALA A 391 4.10 11.50 -27.33
CA ALA A 391 3.95 12.94 -27.25
C ALA A 391 4.94 13.60 -26.29
N SER A 392 5.24 12.94 -25.16
CA SER A 392 6.21 13.42 -24.16
C SER A 392 7.64 13.38 -24.68
N GLN A 393 8.00 12.37 -25.47
CA GLN A 393 9.31 12.24 -26.11
C GLN A 393 9.50 13.26 -27.22
N ALA A 394 8.49 13.49 -28.06
CA ALA A 394 8.52 14.50 -29.11
C ALA A 394 8.73 15.92 -28.55
N SER A 395 8.09 16.23 -27.41
CA SER A 395 8.25 17.52 -26.72
C SER A 395 9.65 17.70 -26.13
N ALA A 396 10.29 16.63 -25.67
CA ALA A 396 11.64 16.67 -25.10
C ALA A 396 12.73 16.82 -26.17
N SER A 397 12.47 16.37 -27.41
CA SER A 397 13.40 16.45 -28.55
C SER A 397 13.34 17.81 -29.27
N SER A 398 12.36 18.65 -28.97
CA SER A 398 12.13 19.96 -29.58
C SER A 398 12.65 21.13 -28.72
N VAL A 399 13.28 20.87 -27.58
CA VAL A 399 13.94 21.82 -26.67
C VAL A 399 15.44 21.54 -26.65
#